data_5eb628ad0b62bec002e14c53b76ed50f
#
_entry.id   5eb628ad0b62bec002e14c53b76ed50f
#
_cell.length_a   1.000
_cell.length_b   1.000
_cell.length_c   1.000
_cell.angle_alpha   90.00
_cell.angle_beta   90.00
_cell.angle_gamma   90.00
#
_symmetry.space_group_name_H-M   'P 1'
#
loop_
_entity.id
_entity.type
_entity.pdbx_description
1 polymer ?
#
loop_
_entity_poly.entity_id
_entity_poly.type
_entity_poly.pdbx_seq_one_letter_code
_entity_poly.pdbx_strand_id
1 'polypeptide(L)'
;MSVPPAAAAPSRKVLLIGWDAADWKVIHPLLDAGKMPHLARFLEQGVMGNIATLQPALSPTLWTSIATGKRPYKHGILGFSEPDPVTGGIRPITNLSRKTKAVWNILNQEGRNTITVGWWPSNPAEPLSHGVMVSDDYQKAHGSSYEPEKWPLKPETIHPERLVRHLKHLRFHPAELTEDDLRPFLPGLDGMSREDLDQAEKDPRVQSLAKIIADCTCIHSAATALIQNEPWDLMCVYFDAIDHFGHAFMKYHPPQRPQVNDWDFKVFNHCVEMGYRYHDAMLGTLLDLAGEDTTVILMSDHGFHPDDLRLSNIPREPAGPAAEHRQFGIFAARGPGIRQDERIYGASLIDICPTLLHLFGLPVGEDMDGKVLIDIYQNPPTEIARIPSWDAVPGDHGMHPPDKQISAADSKAALDQLVALGYIDQPDADQSKAIGQTVRELDYNLAQAWIDGGYYAEAVAILERLYQT
;
A
#
# COMPACT_ATOMS: atom_id res chain seq x y z
N MET A 1 24.52 2.09 26.88
CA MET A 1 24.49 0.69 27.34
C MET A 1 24.49 -0.17 26.10
N SER A 2 25.49 -1.07 25.95
CA SER A 2 25.54 -1.98 24.81
C SER A 2 24.43 -3.04 24.98
N VAL A 3 23.61 -3.21 23.95
CA VAL A 3 22.65 -4.32 23.86
C VAL A 3 23.47 -5.63 23.94
N PRO A 4 23.13 -6.59 24.80
CA PRO A 4 23.82 -7.87 24.80
C PRO A 4 23.60 -8.55 23.44
N PRO A 5 24.62 -9.22 22.85
CA PRO A 5 24.45 -9.92 21.59
C PRO A 5 23.35 -10.97 21.74
N ALA A 6 22.26 -10.80 21.00
CA ALA A 6 21.24 -11.81 20.86
C ALA A 6 21.92 -13.10 20.32
N ALA A 7 21.65 -14.24 20.95
CA ALA A 7 22.01 -15.51 20.38
C ALA A 7 21.45 -15.56 18.96
N ALA A 8 22.30 -15.94 17.98
CA ALA A 8 21.91 -15.98 16.58
C ALA A 8 20.67 -16.87 16.44
N ALA A 9 19.50 -16.24 16.39
CA ALA A 9 18.27 -16.91 16.03
C ALA A 9 18.42 -17.42 14.58
N PRO A 10 17.88 -18.60 14.23
CA PRO A 10 17.91 -19.07 12.86
C PRO A 10 17.35 -17.97 11.96
N SER A 11 18.01 -17.73 10.82
CA SER A 11 17.65 -16.66 9.88
C SER A 11 16.21 -16.93 9.41
N ARG A 12 15.25 -16.24 10.01
CA ARG A 12 13.84 -16.30 9.59
C ARG A 12 13.66 -15.37 8.41
N LYS A 13 13.18 -15.91 7.31
CA LYS A 13 12.67 -15.09 6.21
C LYS A 13 11.23 -14.68 6.50
N VAL A 14 10.91 -13.41 6.25
CA VAL A 14 9.56 -12.89 6.38
C VAL A 14 9.17 -12.18 5.11
N LEU A 15 8.04 -12.57 4.52
CA LEU A 15 7.43 -11.92 3.36
C LEU A 15 6.15 -11.21 3.82
N LEU A 16 6.13 -9.88 3.74
CA LEU A 16 4.96 -9.05 3.99
C LEU A 16 4.34 -8.62 2.66
N ILE A 17 3.09 -9.00 2.44
CA ILE A 17 2.33 -8.65 1.24
C ILE A 17 1.20 -7.72 1.64
N GLY A 18 1.17 -6.51 1.07
CA GLY A 18 0.10 -5.54 1.22
C GLY A 18 -0.81 -5.56 -0.02
N TRP A 19 -2.11 -5.78 0.20
CA TRP A 19 -3.17 -5.61 -0.79
C TRP A 19 -4.05 -4.43 -0.38
N ASP A 20 -3.83 -3.26 -0.95
CA ASP A 20 -4.61 -2.06 -0.62
C ASP A 20 -6.11 -2.33 -0.80
N ALA A 21 -6.91 -1.95 0.19
CA ALA A 21 -8.38 -2.07 0.20
C ALA A 21 -8.96 -3.48 0.10
N ALA A 22 -8.18 -4.55 0.28
CA ALA A 22 -8.72 -5.89 0.23
C ALA A 22 -9.73 -6.14 1.37
N ASP A 23 -10.85 -6.78 1.04
CA ASP A 23 -11.98 -6.95 1.95
C ASP A 23 -12.52 -8.39 1.99
N TRP A 24 -12.73 -8.92 3.20
CA TRP A 24 -13.31 -10.24 3.39
C TRP A 24 -14.72 -10.38 2.81
N LYS A 25 -15.49 -9.29 2.68
CA LYS A 25 -16.82 -9.33 2.07
C LYS A 25 -16.79 -9.67 0.58
N VAL A 26 -15.68 -9.35 -0.12
CA VAL A 26 -15.45 -9.78 -1.50
C VAL A 26 -14.76 -11.14 -1.54
N ILE A 27 -13.81 -11.38 -0.64
CA ILE A 27 -12.98 -12.59 -0.63
C ILE A 27 -13.79 -13.83 -0.25
N HIS A 28 -14.61 -13.79 0.82
CA HIS A 28 -15.34 -14.98 1.27
C HIS A 28 -16.23 -15.61 0.18
N PRO A 29 -17.06 -14.86 -0.57
CA PRO A 29 -17.82 -15.45 -1.66
C PRO A 29 -16.93 -16.08 -2.76
N LEU A 30 -15.75 -15.54 -3.00
CA LEU A 30 -14.81 -16.09 -3.99
C LEU A 30 -14.12 -17.37 -3.48
N LEU A 31 -13.80 -17.45 -2.19
CA LEU A 31 -13.31 -18.68 -1.53
C LEU A 31 -14.37 -19.79 -1.58
N ASP A 32 -15.61 -19.47 -1.21
CA ASP A 32 -16.74 -20.40 -1.24
C ASP A 32 -17.01 -20.94 -2.65
N ALA A 33 -16.77 -20.12 -3.66
CA ALA A 33 -16.89 -20.49 -5.08
C ALA A 33 -15.64 -21.19 -5.65
N GLY A 34 -14.57 -21.41 -4.83
CA GLY A 34 -13.31 -22.01 -5.27
C GLY A 34 -12.50 -21.15 -6.25
N LYS A 35 -12.74 -19.84 -6.28
CA LYS A 35 -12.13 -18.91 -7.25
C LYS A 35 -10.80 -18.31 -6.79
N MET A 36 -10.41 -18.53 -5.53
CA MET A 36 -9.14 -18.08 -4.93
C MET A 36 -8.42 -19.25 -4.25
N PRO A 37 -7.93 -20.25 -5.02
CA PRO A 37 -7.37 -21.49 -4.47
C PRO A 37 -6.04 -21.31 -3.73
N HIS A 38 -5.23 -20.32 -4.10
CA HIS A 38 -3.95 -20.07 -3.43
C HIS A 38 -4.18 -19.43 -2.05
N LEU A 39 -5.09 -18.49 -1.96
CA LEU A 39 -5.48 -17.88 -0.69
C LEU A 39 -6.18 -18.90 0.21
N ALA A 40 -7.08 -19.74 -0.34
CA ALA A 40 -7.74 -20.81 0.45
C ALA A 40 -6.70 -21.69 1.15
N ARG A 41 -5.73 -22.23 0.41
CA ARG A 41 -4.63 -23.05 0.96
C ARG A 41 -3.77 -22.26 1.96
N PHE A 42 -3.52 -20.98 1.71
CA PHE A 42 -2.76 -20.12 2.62
C PHE A 42 -3.47 -19.97 3.97
N LEU A 43 -4.79 -19.80 3.97
CA LEU A 43 -5.60 -19.65 5.18
C LEU A 43 -5.71 -20.96 5.98
N GLU A 44 -5.84 -22.10 5.32
CA GLU A 44 -5.83 -23.43 5.96
C GLU A 44 -4.52 -23.71 6.72
N GLN A 45 -3.41 -23.15 6.25
CA GLN A 45 -2.08 -23.33 6.82
C GLN A 45 -1.69 -22.24 7.83
N GLY A 46 -2.57 -21.29 8.13
CA GLY A 46 -2.24 -20.15 8.93
C GLY A 46 -3.38 -19.62 9.78
N VAL A 47 -3.27 -18.36 10.14
CA VAL A 47 -4.29 -17.61 10.87
C VAL A 47 -4.91 -16.55 9.96
N MET A 48 -6.17 -16.19 10.24
CA MET A 48 -6.84 -15.08 9.55
C MET A 48 -7.63 -14.22 10.54
N GLY A 49 -7.93 -12.99 10.15
CA GLY A 49 -8.74 -12.07 10.96
C GLY A 49 -8.98 -10.75 10.24
N ASN A 50 -9.73 -9.89 10.92
CA ASN A 50 -9.81 -8.48 10.53
C ASN A 50 -8.63 -7.72 11.12
N ILE A 51 -8.15 -6.71 10.37
CA ILE A 51 -7.22 -5.72 10.88
C ILE A 51 -7.91 -4.36 10.91
N ALA A 52 -7.87 -3.66 12.04
CA ALA A 52 -8.48 -2.35 12.19
C ALA A 52 -7.61 -1.29 11.52
N THR A 53 -8.23 -0.47 10.65
CA THR A 53 -7.59 0.72 10.08
C THR A 53 -7.44 1.85 11.11
N LEU A 54 -6.69 2.88 10.75
CA LEU A 54 -6.52 4.09 11.55
C LEU A 54 -7.26 5.28 10.91
N GLN A 55 -7.35 6.39 11.64
CA GLN A 55 -7.81 7.65 11.11
C GLN A 55 -6.67 8.67 11.03
N PRO A 56 -6.62 9.45 9.93
CA PRO A 56 -7.46 9.37 8.73
C PRO A 56 -7.14 8.12 7.88
N ALA A 57 -8.17 7.55 7.22
CA ALA A 57 -8.05 6.35 6.39
C ALA A 57 -7.48 6.68 4.99
N LEU A 58 -6.27 7.20 4.95
CA LEU A 58 -5.54 7.62 3.75
C LEU A 58 -4.32 6.71 3.55
N SER A 59 -4.23 6.04 2.42
CA SER A 59 -3.23 4.99 2.17
C SER A 59 -1.77 5.42 2.47
N PRO A 60 -1.25 6.60 2.07
CA PRO A 60 0.13 6.97 2.43
C PRO A 60 0.35 7.08 3.94
N THR A 61 -0.68 7.52 4.67
CA THR A 61 -0.68 7.61 6.14
C THR A 61 -0.72 6.22 6.78
N LEU A 62 -1.58 5.33 6.27
CA LEU A 62 -1.77 3.98 6.79
C LEU A 62 -0.56 3.09 6.52
N TRP A 63 -0.04 3.08 5.29
CA TRP A 63 1.13 2.27 4.94
C TRP A 63 2.41 2.74 5.64
N THR A 64 2.51 4.04 5.96
CA THR A 64 3.58 4.53 6.85
C THR A 64 3.38 4.05 8.29
N SER A 65 2.15 4.04 8.80
CA SER A 65 1.86 3.53 10.15
C SER A 65 2.17 2.04 10.27
N ILE A 66 1.86 1.24 9.24
CA ILE A 66 2.22 -0.19 9.14
C ILE A 66 3.74 -0.38 9.21
N ALA A 67 4.48 0.41 8.43
CA ALA A 67 5.92 0.31 8.35
C ALA A 67 6.67 0.76 9.60
N THR A 68 6.07 1.65 10.42
CA THR A 68 6.74 2.26 11.58
C THR A 68 6.21 1.79 12.93
N GLY A 69 5.00 1.21 12.97
CA GLY A 69 4.31 0.88 14.23
C GLY A 69 3.85 2.13 15.00
N LYS A 70 3.82 3.28 14.35
CA LYS A 70 3.52 4.59 14.95
C LYS A 70 2.33 5.24 14.24
N ARG A 71 1.61 6.10 14.96
CA ARG A 71 0.50 6.89 14.43
C ARG A 71 0.98 8.12 13.65
N PRO A 72 0.13 8.73 12.81
CA PRO A 72 0.48 9.85 11.93
C PRO A 72 1.14 11.04 12.63
N TYR A 73 0.70 11.39 13.82
CA TYR A 73 1.29 12.49 14.62
C TYR A 73 2.74 12.20 15.08
N LYS A 74 3.21 10.94 15.02
CA LYS A 74 4.61 10.55 15.32
C LYS A 74 5.44 10.42 14.06
N HIS A 75 4.92 9.75 13.02
CA HIS A 75 5.71 9.52 11.80
C HIS A 75 5.67 10.68 10.80
N GLY A 76 4.71 11.62 10.93
CA GLY A 76 4.68 12.87 10.20
C GLY A 76 4.01 12.84 8.82
N ILE A 77 3.55 11.71 8.31
CA ILE A 77 2.78 11.61 7.08
C ILE A 77 1.29 11.77 7.42
N LEU A 78 0.66 12.84 6.91
CA LEU A 78 -0.69 13.25 7.31
C LEU A 78 -1.71 13.32 6.16
N GLY A 79 -1.27 13.17 4.91
CA GLY A 79 -2.14 13.29 3.75
C GLY A 79 -1.42 12.93 2.46
N PHE A 80 -1.89 13.46 1.33
CA PHE A 80 -1.31 13.21 0.01
C PHE A 80 -0.33 14.29 -0.45
N SER A 81 -0.47 15.51 0.06
CA SER A 81 0.37 16.65 -0.24
C SER A 81 0.71 17.45 1.00
N GLU A 82 1.76 18.26 0.93
CA GLU A 82 2.21 19.13 2.01
C GLU A 82 2.79 20.43 1.45
N PRO A 83 2.90 21.50 2.27
CA PRO A 83 3.65 22.69 1.89
C PRO A 83 5.10 22.36 1.57
N ASP A 84 5.61 22.89 0.47
CA ASP A 84 7.01 22.76 0.10
C ASP A 84 7.83 23.92 0.72
N PRO A 85 8.72 23.66 1.69
CA PRO A 85 9.48 24.71 2.36
C PRO A 85 10.54 25.38 1.44
N VAL A 86 10.86 24.76 0.30
CA VAL A 86 11.88 25.25 -0.62
C VAL A 86 11.27 26.16 -1.68
N THR A 87 10.21 25.73 -2.33
CA THR A 87 9.57 26.50 -3.42
C THR A 87 8.50 27.46 -2.92
N GLY A 88 8.05 27.32 -1.69
CA GLY A 88 6.92 28.06 -1.14
C GLY A 88 5.58 27.71 -1.81
N GLY A 89 5.50 26.54 -2.44
CA GLY A 89 4.27 25.96 -3.01
C GLY A 89 3.78 24.75 -2.23
N ILE A 90 3.14 23.81 -2.91
CA ILE A 90 2.81 22.49 -2.38
C ILE A 90 3.60 21.41 -3.14
N ARG A 91 3.85 20.30 -2.45
CA ARG A 91 4.50 19.11 -3.01
C ARG A 91 3.76 17.84 -2.62
N PRO A 92 3.89 16.74 -3.37
CA PRO A 92 3.34 15.46 -2.95
C PRO A 92 4.06 14.96 -1.70
N ILE A 93 3.36 14.20 -0.87
CA ILE A 93 3.99 13.44 0.21
C ILE A 93 4.91 12.38 -0.40
N THR A 94 6.09 12.26 0.18
CA THR A 94 7.10 11.25 -0.16
C THR A 94 7.69 10.66 1.12
N ASN A 95 8.60 9.70 1.00
CA ASN A 95 9.32 9.18 2.18
C ASN A 95 10.21 10.24 2.86
N LEU A 96 10.53 11.35 2.17
CA LEU A 96 11.28 12.48 2.75
C LEU A 96 10.48 13.21 3.84
N SER A 97 9.17 13.07 3.85
CA SER A 97 8.29 13.64 4.88
C SER A 97 8.22 12.77 6.15
N ARG A 98 8.69 11.52 6.07
CA ARG A 98 8.69 10.58 7.22
C ARG A 98 9.77 10.94 8.22
N LYS A 99 9.37 11.07 9.49
CA LYS A 99 10.22 11.53 10.60
C LYS A 99 10.84 10.40 11.43
N THR A 100 10.44 9.15 11.20
CA THR A 100 10.81 7.99 12.01
C THR A 100 11.31 6.84 11.14
N LYS A 101 12.09 5.93 11.71
CA LYS A 101 12.57 4.73 11.04
C LYS A 101 11.40 3.80 10.71
N ALA A 102 11.35 3.31 9.49
CA ALA A 102 10.51 2.17 9.11
C ALA A 102 11.21 0.84 9.47
N VAL A 103 10.48 -0.26 9.45
CA VAL A 103 11.02 -1.59 9.79
C VAL A 103 12.23 -1.97 8.94
N TRP A 104 12.25 -1.63 7.65
CA TRP A 104 13.42 -1.90 6.80
C TRP A 104 14.65 -1.06 7.17
N ASN A 105 14.46 0.17 7.71
CA ASN A 105 15.56 0.97 8.22
C ASN A 105 16.16 0.37 9.49
N ILE A 106 15.31 -0.13 10.39
CA ILE A 106 15.73 -0.79 11.63
C ILE A 106 16.49 -2.08 11.27
N LEU A 107 15.95 -2.89 10.37
CA LEU A 107 16.60 -4.14 9.95
C LEU A 107 17.90 -3.90 9.18
N ASN A 108 17.94 -2.88 8.30
CA ASN A 108 19.18 -2.47 7.63
C ASN A 108 20.28 -2.10 8.63
N GLN A 109 19.93 -1.33 9.66
CA GLN A 109 20.85 -0.95 10.74
C GLN A 109 21.37 -2.17 11.52
N GLU A 110 20.55 -3.21 11.67
CA GLU A 110 20.91 -4.49 12.30
C GLU A 110 21.58 -5.49 11.34
N GLY A 111 22.01 -5.03 10.15
CA GLY A 111 22.71 -5.83 9.14
C GLY A 111 21.86 -6.89 8.47
N ARG A 112 20.52 -6.75 8.49
CA ARG A 112 19.59 -7.65 7.78
C ARG A 112 19.33 -7.17 6.37
N ASN A 113 19.25 -8.11 5.43
CA ASN A 113 18.91 -7.80 4.04
C ASN A 113 17.41 -7.58 3.89
N THR A 114 17.03 -6.42 3.34
CA THR A 114 15.62 -6.07 3.12
C THR A 114 15.34 -5.82 1.65
N ILE A 115 14.17 -6.23 1.18
CA ILE A 115 13.65 -5.88 -0.14
C ILE A 115 12.31 -5.19 0.07
N THR A 116 12.15 -3.99 -0.52
CA THR A 116 10.88 -3.25 -0.48
C THR A 116 10.49 -2.92 -1.92
N VAL A 117 9.28 -3.31 -2.34
CA VAL A 117 8.77 -3.12 -3.70
C VAL A 117 7.43 -2.42 -3.67
N GLY A 118 7.37 -1.24 -4.30
CA GLY A 118 6.16 -0.46 -4.52
C GLY A 118 5.55 0.17 -3.26
N TRP A 119 6.14 0.05 -2.08
CA TRP A 119 5.59 0.55 -0.82
C TRP A 119 5.29 2.05 -0.86
N TRP A 120 4.11 2.46 -0.42
CA TRP A 120 3.71 3.86 -0.49
C TRP A 120 3.71 4.54 0.89
N PRO A 121 4.41 5.71 1.01
CA PRO A 121 5.38 6.30 0.09
C PRO A 121 6.79 5.74 0.28
N SER A 122 7.50 5.49 -0.80
CA SER A 122 8.90 5.05 -0.79
C SER A 122 9.80 5.76 -1.81
N ASN A 123 9.23 6.69 -2.58
CA ASN A 123 10.01 7.50 -3.51
C ASN A 123 10.55 8.78 -2.83
N PRO A 124 11.81 9.16 -3.11
CA PRO A 124 12.86 8.42 -3.82
C PRO A 124 13.36 7.21 -3.04
N ALA A 125 13.90 6.20 -3.75
CA ALA A 125 14.39 4.98 -3.11
C ALA A 125 15.50 5.25 -2.09
N GLU A 126 15.34 4.73 -0.88
CA GLU A 126 16.29 4.95 0.22
C GLU A 126 17.62 4.20 -0.01
N PRO A 127 18.77 4.81 0.34
CA PRO A 127 20.10 4.23 0.13
C PRO A 127 20.47 3.18 1.19
N LEU A 128 19.72 2.07 1.24
CA LEU A 128 19.91 0.98 2.19
C LEU A 128 21.21 0.22 1.94
N SER A 129 22.12 0.14 2.92
CA SER A 129 23.39 -0.59 2.79
C SER A 129 23.20 -2.11 2.68
N HIS A 130 22.15 -2.63 3.33
CA HIS A 130 21.75 -4.03 3.32
C HIS A 130 20.36 -4.23 2.71
N GLY A 131 20.08 -3.56 1.57
CA GLY A 131 18.73 -3.63 1.04
C GLY A 131 18.59 -3.27 -0.42
N VAL A 132 17.40 -3.61 -0.90
CA VAL A 132 16.87 -3.21 -2.21
C VAL A 132 15.58 -2.44 -1.97
N MET A 133 15.44 -1.30 -2.62
CA MET A 133 14.19 -0.57 -2.68
C MET A 133 13.82 -0.27 -4.12
N VAL A 134 12.63 -0.73 -4.53
CA VAL A 134 11.95 -0.35 -5.75
C VAL A 134 10.78 0.53 -5.32
N SER A 135 10.88 1.83 -5.55
CA SER A 135 9.91 2.81 -5.02
C SER A 135 8.56 2.73 -5.72
N ASP A 136 7.57 3.39 -5.12
CA ASP A 136 6.20 3.52 -5.64
C ASP A 136 6.09 4.35 -6.94
N ASP A 137 7.19 4.85 -7.47
CA ASP A 137 7.23 5.52 -8.79
C ASP A 137 7.62 4.56 -9.94
N TYR A 138 8.02 3.32 -9.61
CA TYR A 138 8.53 2.34 -10.57
C TYR A 138 7.52 1.93 -11.64
N GLN A 139 6.28 1.66 -11.26
CA GLN A 139 5.21 1.18 -12.15
C GLN A 139 4.51 2.32 -12.89
N LYS A 140 4.63 3.57 -12.43
CA LYS A 140 3.82 4.67 -12.91
C LYS A 140 4.14 5.04 -14.35
N ALA A 141 3.16 4.85 -15.25
CA ALA A 141 3.23 5.32 -16.62
C ALA A 141 2.78 6.80 -16.68
N HIS A 142 3.68 7.68 -17.08
CA HIS A 142 3.38 9.10 -17.25
C HIS A 142 3.01 9.37 -18.71
N GLY A 143 1.78 9.85 -18.95
CA GLY A 143 1.27 10.23 -20.27
C GLY A 143 0.43 9.15 -20.95
N SER A 144 -0.27 9.56 -22.01
CA SER A 144 -1.24 8.73 -22.75
C SER A 144 -0.67 7.99 -23.96
N SER A 145 0.57 8.27 -24.35
CA SER A 145 1.19 7.66 -25.52
C SER A 145 2.40 6.82 -25.14
N TYR A 146 2.37 5.54 -25.54
CA TYR A 146 3.50 4.65 -25.41
C TYR A 146 4.53 4.93 -26.50
N GLU A 147 5.61 5.53 -26.08
CA GLU A 147 6.86 5.51 -26.81
C GLU A 147 7.92 5.00 -25.82
N PRO A 148 8.54 3.84 -26.02
CA PRO A 148 9.51 3.25 -25.07
C PRO A 148 10.59 4.22 -24.65
N GLU A 149 10.98 5.11 -25.56
CA GLU A 149 12.00 6.15 -25.35
C GLU A 149 11.49 7.29 -24.47
N LYS A 150 10.17 7.49 -24.38
CA LYS A 150 9.51 8.53 -23.57
C LYS A 150 9.00 8.02 -22.23
N TRP A 151 9.23 6.74 -21.93
CA TRP A 151 8.93 6.15 -20.63
C TRP A 151 10.21 5.69 -19.90
N PRO A 152 11.20 6.58 -19.73
CA PRO A 152 12.39 6.24 -18.99
C PRO A 152 12.06 6.01 -17.53
N LEU A 153 12.81 5.11 -16.90
CA LEU A 153 12.81 5.01 -15.45
C LEU A 153 13.48 6.26 -14.88
N LYS A 154 12.80 6.94 -13.95
CA LYS A 154 13.36 8.13 -13.31
C LYS A 154 14.58 7.78 -12.46
N PRO A 155 15.53 8.69 -12.28
CA PRO A 155 16.61 8.53 -11.31
C PRO A 155 16.06 8.25 -9.91
N GLU A 156 16.81 7.51 -9.10
CA GLU A 156 16.46 7.21 -7.70
C GLU A 156 15.12 6.46 -7.50
N THR A 157 14.56 5.86 -8.55
CA THR A 157 13.39 4.96 -8.41
C THR A 157 13.78 3.61 -7.83
N ILE A 158 15.02 3.17 -8.07
CA ILE A 158 15.54 1.87 -7.63
C ILE A 158 16.87 2.05 -6.90
N HIS A 159 16.99 1.44 -5.73
CA HIS A 159 18.25 1.25 -5.02
C HIS A 159 18.51 -0.25 -4.81
N PRO A 160 19.76 -0.73 -5.00
CA PRO A 160 20.91 -0.05 -5.56
C PRO A 160 20.82 0.11 -7.10
N GLU A 161 21.49 1.12 -7.64
CA GLU A 161 21.44 1.50 -9.05
C GLU A 161 21.83 0.34 -10.02
N ARG A 162 22.65 -0.61 -9.56
CA ARG A 162 23.02 -1.81 -10.36
C ARG A 162 21.82 -2.61 -10.87
N LEU A 163 20.67 -2.52 -10.19
CA LEU A 163 19.45 -3.25 -10.54
C LEU A 163 18.62 -2.56 -11.62
N VAL A 164 18.82 -1.27 -11.85
CA VAL A 164 18.09 -0.46 -12.85
C VAL A 164 18.10 -1.12 -14.23
N ARG A 165 19.29 -1.60 -14.68
CA ARG A 165 19.45 -2.20 -16.02
C ARG A 165 18.59 -3.46 -16.23
N HIS A 166 18.27 -4.19 -15.17
CA HIS A 166 17.45 -5.40 -15.23
C HIS A 166 15.98 -5.06 -15.03
N LEU A 167 15.65 -4.35 -13.97
CA LEU A 167 14.26 -4.09 -13.57
C LEU A 167 13.52 -3.18 -14.55
N LYS A 168 14.21 -2.23 -15.21
CA LYS A 168 13.54 -1.36 -16.20
C LYS A 168 12.87 -2.12 -17.35
N HIS A 169 13.36 -3.33 -17.68
CA HIS A 169 12.81 -4.18 -18.74
C HIS A 169 11.68 -5.11 -18.28
N LEU A 170 11.37 -5.11 -16.98
CA LEU A 170 10.27 -5.86 -16.39
C LEU A 170 9.02 -5.00 -16.20
N ARG A 171 9.08 -3.75 -16.64
CA ARG A 171 7.93 -2.82 -16.61
C ARG A 171 7.05 -3.06 -17.81
N PHE A 172 5.76 -2.96 -17.60
CA PHE A 172 4.73 -3.02 -18.62
C PHE A 172 4.05 -1.68 -18.76
N HIS A 173 3.95 -1.17 -20.00
CA HIS A 173 3.13 0.00 -20.26
C HIS A 173 1.69 -0.43 -20.55
N PRO A 174 0.65 0.34 -20.11
CA PRO A 174 -0.76 -0.02 -20.40
C PRO A 174 -1.06 -0.28 -21.89
N ALA A 175 -0.37 0.43 -22.80
CA ALA A 175 -0.53 0.25 -24.24
C ALA A 175 0.11 -1.03 -24.82
N GLU A 176 0.86 -1.80 -24.02
CA GLU A 176 1.39 -3.10 -24.42
C GLU A 176 0.38 -4.24 -24.16
N LEU A 177 -0.65 -3.97 -23.34
CA LEU A 177 -1.71 -4.95 -23.08
C LEU A 177 -2.60 -5.12 -24.33
N THR A 178 -2.84 -6.35 -24.65
CA THR A 178 -3.67 -6.75 -25.78
C THR A 178 -5.14 -6.95 -25.36
N GLU A 179 -6.03 -7.10 -26.33
CA GLU A 179 -7.42 -7.48 -26.06
C GLU A 179 -7.50 -8.80 -25.26
N ASP A 180 -6.63 -9.78 -25.55
CA ASP A 180 -6.63 -11.05 -24.85
C ASP A 180 -6.23 -10.93 -23.38
N ASP A 181 -5.37 -9.97 -23.02
CA ASP A 181 -4.99 -9.69 -21.64
C ASP A 181 -6.15 -9.05 -20.84
N LEU A 182 -6.98 -8.24 -21.51
CA LEU A 182 -8.13 -7.56 -20.91
C LEU A 182 -9.39 -8.43 -20.87
N ARG A 183 -9.53 -9.38 -21.79
CA ARG A 183 -10.70 -10.25 -21.94
C ARG A 183 -11.17 -10.94 -20.66
N PRO A 184 -10.30 -11.48 -19.80
CA PRO A 184 -10.71 -12.08 -18.53
C PRO A 184 -11.47 -11.13 -17.60
N PHE A 185 -11.16 -9.84 -17.67
CA PHE A 185 -11.80 -8.80 -16.86
C PHE A 185 -13.11 -8.29 -17.47
N LEU A 186 -13.28 -8.49 -18.77
CA LEU A 186 -14.40 -7.97 -19.58
C LEU A 186 -15.16 -9.09 -20.32
N PRO A 187 -15.53 -10.21 -19.66
CA PRO A 187 -16.20 -11.33 -20.34
C PRO A 187 -17.58 -10.94 -20.91
N GLY A 188 -18.16 -9.84 -20.42
CA GLY A 188 -19.39 -9.29 -20.94
C GLY A 188 -19.31 -8.81 -22.40
N LEU A 189 -18.11 -8.63 -22.95
CA LEU A 189 -17.87 -8.29 -24.36
C LEU A 189 -18.01 -9.50 -25.29
N ASP A 190 -17.94 -10.72 -24.76
CA ASP A 190 -18.05 -11.94 -25.57
C ASP A 190 -19.41 -12.02 -26.25
N GLY A 191 -19.40 -12.15 -27.60
CA GLY A 191 -20.58 -12.21 -28.40
C GLY A 191 -21.34 -10.89 -28.63
N MET A 192 -20.74 -9.75 -28.24
CA MET A 192 -21.26 -8.42 -28.56
C MET A 192 -21.17 -8.09 -30.06
N SER A 193 -21.94 -7.11 -30.49
CA SER A 193 -21.87 -6.57 -31.84
C SER A 193 -20.55 -5.85 -32.10
N ARG A 194 -20.15 -5.68 -33.35
CA ARG A 194 -18.96 -4.92 -33.72
C ARG A 194 -19.03 -3.46 -33.20
N GLU A 195 -20.25 -2.88 -33.25
CA GLU A 195 -20.48 -1.52 -32.75
C GLU A 195 -20.22 -1.40 -31.24
N ASP A 196 -20.70 -2.39 -30.46
CA ASP A 196 -20.44 -2.44 -29.00
C ASP A 196 -18.95 -2.62 -28.68
N LEU A 197 -18.24 -3.44 -29.45
CA LEU A 197 -16.78 -3.64 -29.29
C LEU A 197 -16.02 -2.34 -29.61
N ASP A 198 -16.38 -1.67 -30.72
CA ASP A 198 -15.78 -0.38 -31.09
C ASP A 198 -16.08 0.72 -30.05
N GLN A 199 -17.22 0.65 -29.38
CA GLN A 199 -17.55 1.52 -28.25
C GLN A 199 -16.70 1.21 -27.02
N ALA A 200 -16.54 -0.05 -26.66
CA ALA A 200 -15.72 -0.48 -25.52
C ALA A 200 -14.25 -0.11 -25.71
N GLU A 201 -13.67 -0.29 -26.88
CA GLU A 201 -12.28 0.07 -27.21
C GLU A 201 -11.98 1.57 -26.96
N LYS A 202 -12.98 2.43 -27.17
CA LYS A 202 -12.87 3.88 -26.95
C LYS A 202 -13.24 4.32 -25.55
N ASP A 203 -13.71 3.41 -24.70
CA ASP A 203 -14.15 3.75 -23.36
C ASP A 203 -12.93 4.04 -22.44
N PRO A 204 -12.84 5.21 -21.81
CA PRO A 204 -11.72 5.56 -20.95
C PRO A 204 -11.59 4.62 -19.76
N ARG A 205 -12.66 3.90 -19.34
CA ARG A 205 -12.63 2.91 -18.27
C ARG A 205 -11.82 1.67 -18.65
N VAL A 206 -11.82 1.29 -19.92
CA VAL A 206 -10.97 0.20 -20.45
C VAL A 206 -9.50 0.61 -20.40
N GLN A 207 -9.18 1.88 -20.68
CA GLN A 207 -7.82 2.41 -20.50
C GLN A 207 -7.42 2.42 -19.02
N SER A 208 -8.32 2.81 -18.11
CA SER A 208 -8.09 2.73 -16.67
C SER A 208 -7.84 1.30 -16.21
N LEU A 209 -8.63 0.33 -16.71
CA LEU A 209 -8.43 -1.09 -16.45
C LEU A 209 -7.04 -1.56 -16.90
N ALA A 210 -6.65 -1.23 -18.13
CA ALA A 210 -5.32 -1.56 -18.65
C ALA A 210 -4.20 -0.98 -17.79
N LYS A 211 -4.37 0.27 -17.32
CA LYS A 211 -3.39 0.90 -16.42
C LYS A 211 -3.27 0.15 -15.10
N ILE A 212 -4.36 -0.19 -14.44
CA ILE A 212 -4.36 -0.92 -13.16
C ILE A 212 -3.65 -2.27 -13.31
N ILE A 213 -3.94 -3.02 -14.38
CA ILE A 213 -3.31 -4.32 -14.66
C ILE A 213 -1.81 -4.16 -14.92
N ALA A 214 -1.42 -3.18 -15.74
CA ALA A 214 -0.01 -2.93 -16.06
C ALA A 214 0.80 -2.54 -14.84
N ASP A 215 0.30 -1.59 -14.02
CA ASP A 215 0.96 -1.14 -12.80
C ASP A 215 1.16 -2.31 -11.81
N CYS A 216 0.12 -3.12 -11.60
CA CYS A 216 0.16 -4.32 -10.77
C CYS A 216 1.16 -5.36 -11.28
N THR A 217 1.17 -5.60 -12.61
CA THR A 217 2.12 -6.52 -13.25
C THR A 217 3.56 -6.06 -13.09
N CYS A 218 3.83 -4.75 -13.16
CA CYS A 218 5.17 -4.18 -12.92
C CYS A 218 5.69 -4.53 -11.53
N ILE A 219 4.87 -4.32 -10.49
CA ILE A 219 5.22 -4.64 -9.10
C ILE A 219 5.47 -6.13 -8.94
N HIS A 220 4.58 -6.98 -9.47
CA HIS A 220 4.73 -8.43 -9.40
C HIS A 220 6.00 -8.92 -10.10
N SER A 221 6.30 -8.40 -11.29
CA SER A 221 7.50 -8.77 -12.05
C SER A 221 8.79 -8.37 -11.34
N ALA A 222 8.83 -7.17 -10.74
CA ALA A 222 9.97 -6.76 -9.93
C ALA A 222 10.11 -7.64 -8.68
N ALA A 223 9.01 -7.91 -7.97
CA ALA A 223 9.02 -8.74 -6.76
C ALA A 223 9.50 -10.16 -7.05
N THR A 224 8.99 -10.81 -8.11
CA THR A 224 9.38 -12.18 -8.50
C THR A 224 10.83 -12.27 -8.98
N ALA A 225 11.33 -11.23 -9.64
CA ALA A 225 12.75 -11.18 -10.01
C ALA A 225 13.66 -11.02 -8.79
N LEU A 226 13.29 -10.15 -7.84
CA LEU A 226 14.12 -9.85 -6.67
C LEU A 226 14.13 -10.99 -5.66
N ILE A 227 12.99 -11.62 -5.37
CA ILE A 227 12.92 -12.75 -4.41
C ILE A 227 13.83 -13.91 -4.81
N GLN A 228 14.07 -14.09 -6.11
CA GLN A 228 14.92 -15.16 -6.67
C GLN A 228 16.40 -14.79 -6.73
N ASN A 229 16.72 -13.51 -6.95
CA ASN A 229 18.07 -13.12 -7.38
C ASN A 229 18.82 -12.25 -6.35
N GLU A 230 18.15 -11.74 -5.33
CA GLU A 230 18.77 -10.92 -4.29
C GLU A 230 18.66 -11.60 -2.92
N PRO A 231 19.66 -11.40 -2.04
CA PRO A 231 19.56 -11.89 -0.66
C PRO A 231 18.50 -11.08 0.11
N TRP A 232 17.69 -11.76 0.92
CA TRP A 232 16.71 -11.10 1.76
C TRP A 232 16.38 -11.89 3.03
N ASP A 233 16.15 -11.15 4.11
CA ASP A 233 15.58 -11.61 5.37
C ASP A 233 14.12 -11.12 5.48
N LEU A 234 13.87 -9.84 5.19
CA LEU A 234 12.54 -9.25 5.05
C LEU A 234 12.28 -8.84 3.60
N MET A 235 11.13 -9.23 3.07
CA MET A 235 10.63 -8.68 1.81
C MET A 235 9.24 -8.09 2.04
N CYS A 236 9.06 -6.81 1.65
CA CYS A 236 7.79 -6.09 1.67
C CYS A 236 7.35 -5.80 0.24
N VAL A 237 6.17 -6.27 -0.14
CA VAL A 237 5.59 -6.03 -1.48
C VAL A 237 4.22 -5.39 -1.30
N TYR A 238 3.99 -4.27 -1.96
CA TYR A 238 2.72 -3.56 -1.90
C TYR A 238 2.06 -3.48 -3.28
N PHE A 239 0.77 -3.81 -3.31
CA PHE A 239 -0.10 -3.73 -4.48
C PHE A 239 -1.27 -2.80 -4.19
N ASP A 240 -1.39 -1.72 -4.96
CA ASP A 240 -2.48 -0.73 -4.89
C ASP A 240 -3.69 -1.10 -5.76
N ALA A 241 -3.56 -2.17 -6.56
CA ALA A 241 -4.51 -2.42 -7.64
C ALA A 241 -5.92 -2.80 -7.15
N ILE A 242 -6.11 -3.48 -5.99
CA ILE A 242 -7.45 -3.80 -5.49
C ILE A 242 -8.21 -2.52 -5.12
N ASP A 243 -7.54 -1.53 -4.52
CA ASP A 243 -8.12 -0.22 -4.25
C ASP A 243 -8.55 0.48 -5.55
N HIS A 244 -7.67 0.50 -6.54
CA HIS A 244 -7.97 1.07 -7.85
C HIS A 244 -9.12 0.34 -8.57
N PHE A 245 -9.19 -1.01 -8.48
CA PHE A 245 -10.36 -1.77 -8.95
C PHE A 245 -11.62 -1.38 -8.19
N GLY A 246 -11.52 -1.14 -6.88
CA GLY A 246 -12.60 -0.67 -6.04
C GLY A 246 -13.15 0.67 -6.53
N HIS A 247 -12.32 1.70 -6.58
CA HIS A 247 -12.72 3.05 -7.01
C HIS A 247 -13.26 3.10 -8.43
N ALA A 248 -12.64 2.40 -9.38
CA ALA A 248 -13.05 2.43 -10.77
C ALA A 248 -14.30 1.59 -11.05
N PHE A 249 -14.45 0.41 -10.43
CA PHE A 249 -15.38 -0.63 -10.87
C PHE A 249 -16.33 -1.16 -9.80
N MET A 250 -16.18 -0.85 -8.51
CA MET A 250 -17.06 -1.38 -7.46
C MET A 250 -18.52 -1.01 -7.68
N LYS A 251 -18.79 0.14 -8.29
CA LYS A 251 -20.16 0.56 -8.63
C LYS A 251 -20.87 -0.39 -9.60
N TYR A 252 -20.10 -1.18 -10.38
CA TYR A 252 -20.62 -2.20 -11.32
C TYR A 252 -20.62 -3.61 -10.70
N HIS A 253 -19.99 -3.79 -9.52
CA HIS A 253 -19.96 -5.10 -8.86
C HIS A 253 -21.40 -5.59 -8.52
N PRO A 254 -21.72 -6.88 -8.72
CA PRO A 254 -23.05 -7.42 -8.41
C PRO A 254 -23.48 -7.21 -6.94
N PRO A 255 -24.78 -7.04 -6.68
CA PRO A 255 -25.88 -6.97 -7.65
C PRO A 255 -25.94 -5.62 -8.38
N GLN A 256 -26.49 -5.62 -9.61
CA GLN A 256 -26.70 -4.38 -10.38
C GLN A 256 -27.56 -3.39 -9.59
N ARG A 257 -27.09 -2.15 -9.51
CA ARG A 257 -27.82 -1.06 -8.86
C ARG A 257 -28.68 -0.28 -9.84
N PRO A 258 -29.81 0.33 -9.41
CA PRO A 258 -30.74 1.04 -10.30
C PRO A 258 -30.12 2.18 -11.12
N GLN A 259 -29.04 2.82 -10.60
CA GLN A 259 -28.33 3.91 -11.28
C GLN A 259 -27.31 3.43 -12.31
N VAL A 260 -27.06 2.12 -12.41
CA VAL A 260 -26.12 1.52 -13.36
C VAL A 260 -26.93 0.98 -14.55
N ASN A 261 -26.64 1.46 -15.74
CA ASN A 261 -27.29 0.98 -16.95
C ASN A 261 -26.86 -0.45 -17.33
N ASP A 262 -27.65 -1.14 -18.15
CA ASP A 262 -27.43 -2.55 -18.49
C ASP A 262 -26.13 -2.78 -19.26
N TRP A 263 -25.72 -1.84 -20.12
CA TRP A 263 -24.50 -1.95 -20.90
C TRP A 263 -23.25 -1.87 -19.97
N ASP A 264 -23.19 -0.83 -19.13
CA ASP A 264 -22.10 -0.66 -18.16
C ASP A 264 -22.00 -1.87 -17.22
N PHE A 265 -23.14 -2.33 -16.70
CA PHE A 265 -23.16 -3.50 -15.83
C PHE A 265 -22.65 -4.74 -16.57
N LYS A 266 -23.17 -5.00 -17.78
CA LYS A 266 -22.76 -6.17 -18.58
C LYS A 266 -21.26 -6.17 -18.85
N VAL A 267 -20.67 -5.01 -19.16
CA VAL A 267 -19.25 -4.90 -19.50
C VAL A 267 -18.35 -5.02 -18.29
N PHE A 268 -18.65 -4.30 -17.18
CA PHE A 268 -17.70 -4.07 -16.10
C PHE A 268 -17.97 -4.86 -14.80
N ASN A 269 -19.05 -5.64 -14.71
CA ASN A 269 -19.44 -6.31 -13.45
C ASN A 269 -18.41 -7.33 -12.94
N HIS A 270 -17.52 -7.83 -13.80
CA HIS A 270 -16.50 -8.82 -13.44
C HIS A 270 -15.15 -8.20 -13.05
N CYS A 271 -14.93 -6.89 -13.26
CA CYS A 271 -13.61 -6.27 -13.06
C CYS A 271 -13.09 -6.45 -11.63
N VAL A 272 -13.93 -6.23 -10.62
CA VAL A 272 -13.52 -6.39 -9.20
C VAL A 272 -13.22 -7.87 -8.90
N GLU A 273 -14.10 -8.79 -9.26
CA GLU A 273 -13.87 -10.23 -9.07
C GLU A 273 -12.54 -10.67 -9.69
N MET A 274 -12.30 -10.28 -10.93
CA MET A 274 -11.07 -10.63 -11.65
C MET A 274 -9.84 -9.99 -11.05
N GLY A 275 -9.95 -8.76 -10.52
CA GLY A 275 -8.87 -8.12 -9.76
C GLY A 275 -8.43 -8.99 -8.57
N TYR A 276 -9.35 -9.50 -7.77
CA TYR A 276 -9.04 -10.40 -6.65
C TYR A 276 -8.46 -11.74 -7.11
N ARG A 277 -9.00 -12.33 -8.17
CA ARG A 277 -8.49 -13.58 -8.74
C ARG A 277 -7.09 -13.43 -9.32
N TYR A 278 -6.80 -12.28 -9.91
CA TYR A 278 -5.47 -11.94 -10.40
C TYR A 278 -4.47 -11.84 -9.24
N HIS A 279 -4.86 -11.21 -8.14
CA HIS A 279 -4.04 -11.16 -6.91
C HIS A 279 -3.84 -12.55 -6.30
N ASP A 280 -4.83 -13.43 -6.34
CA ASP A 280 -4.69 -14.83 -5.89
C ASP A 280 -3.63 -15.58 -6.69
N ALA A 281 -3.61 -15.42 -8.02
CA ALA A 281 -2.59 -16.04 -8.87
C ALA A 281 -1.18 -15.51 -8.58
N MET A 282 -1.05 -14.19 -8.38
CA MET A 282 0.22 -13.57 -7.99
C MET A 282 0.67 -14.01 -6.59
N LEU A 283 -0.26 -14.13 -5.66
CA LEU A 283 0.00 -14.68 -4.32
C LEU A 283 0.58 -16.10 -4.43
N GLY A 284 -0.03 -16.97 -5.23
CA GLY A 284 0.48 -18.32 -5.47
C GLY A 284 1.93 -18.32 -5.92
N THR A 285 2.27 -17.49 -6.90
CA THR A 285 3.66 -17.36 -7.39
C THR A 285 4.62 -16.90 -6.28
N LEU A 286 4.26 -15.88 -5.50
CA LEU A 286 5.10 -15.38 -4.41
C LEU A 286 5.29 -16.42 -3.30
N LEU A 287 4.23 -17.18 -2.96
CA LEU A 287 4.30 -18.25 -1.98
C LEU A 287 5.24 -19.39 -2.42
N ASP A 288 5.15 -19.79 -3.68
CA ASP A 288 6.01 -20.84 -4.24
C ASP A 288 7.49 -20.41 -4.24
N LEU A 289 7.77 -19.15 -4.57
CA LEU A 289 9.13 -18.59 -4.56
C LEU A 289 9.68 -18.34 -3.15
N ALA A 290 8.84 -17.98 -2.20
CA ALA A 290 9.25 -17.76 -0.82
C ALA A 290 9.61 -19.06 -0.10
N GLY A 291 8.92 -20.16 -0.44
CA GLY A 291 9.11 -21.47 0.17
C GLY A 291 8.40 -21.62 1.52
N GLU A 292 8.33 -22.89 2.00
CA GLU A 292 7.57 -23.28 3.18
C GLU A 292 8.18 -22.77 4.51
N ASP A 293 9.51 -22.55 4.55
CA ASP A 293 10.22 -22.07 5.74
C ASP A 293 10.08 -20.55 5.96
N THR A 294 9.40 -19.85 5.04
CA THR A 294 9.17 -18.41 5.13
C THR A 294 7.89 -18.10 5.92
N THR A 295 7.98 -17.19 6.88
CA THR A 295 6.78 -16.60 7.47
C THR A 295 6.20 -15.60 6.49
N VAL A 296 4.95 -15.77 6.10
CA VAL A 296 4.25 -14.87 5.18
C VAL A 296 3.11 -14.18 5.90
N ILE A 297 3.03 -12.86 5.77
CA ILE A 297 1.92 -12.04 6.25
C ILE A 297 1.27 -11.39 5.05
N LEU A 298 -0.03 -11.60 4.89
CA LEU A 298 -0.87 -10.92 3.90
C LEU A 298 -1.83 -10.01 4.64
N MET A 299 -1.91 -8.73 4.23
CA MET A 299 -2.79 -7.77 4.90
C MET A 299 -3.26 -6.67 3.95
N SER A 300 -4.31 -5.94 4.36
CA SER A 300 -4.70 -4.67 3.76
C SER A 300 -4.78 -3.58 4.82
N ASP A 301 -4.70 -2.34 4.39
CA ASP A 301 -4.78 -1.17 5.29
C ASP A 301 -6.22 -0.80 5.64
N HIS A 302 -7.17 -1.03 4.75
CA HIS A 302 -8.62 -0.88 4.95
C HIS A 302 -9.39 -1.88 4.09
N GLY A 303 -10.71 -1.87 4.19
CA GLY A 303 -11.59 -2.59 3.29
C GLY A 303 -12.30 -1.64 2.32
N PHE A 304 -13.19 -2.18 1.50
CA PHE A 304 -14.00 -1.42 0.55
C PHE A 304 -15.46 -1.86 0.65
N HIS A 305 -16.43 -0.94 0.43
CA HIS A 305 -17.85 -1.25 0.51
C HIS A 305 -18.36 -1.94 -0.77
N PRO A 306 -18.56 -3.29 -0.81
CA PRO A 306 -19.23 -3.97 -1.91
C PRO A 306 -20.75 -4.06 -1.72
N ASP A 307 -21.24 -3.69 -0.53
CA ASP A 307 -22.61 -3.86 -0.03
C ASP A 307 -23.50 -2.62 -0.24
N ASP A 308 -24.63 -2.59 0.43
CA ASP A 308 -25.61 -1.49 0.33
C ASP A 308 -25.08 -0.14 0.85
N LEU A 309 -24.01 -0.13 1.60
CA LEU A 309 -23.33 1.08 2.06
C LEU A 309 -22.40 1.69 1.01
N ARG A 310 -22.21 1.02 -0.13
CA ARG A 310 -21.47 1.55 -1.28
C ARG A 310 -22.08 2.87 -1.74
N LEU A 311 -21.25 3.91 -1.82
CA LEU A 311 -21.70 5.24 -2.21
C LEU A 311 -22.20 5.27 -3.66
N SER A 312 -23.23 6.09 -3.90
CA SER A 312 -23.71 6.38 -5.25
C SER A 312 -22.93 7.51 -5.91
N ASN A 313 -22.37 8.39 -5.12
CA ASN A 313 -21.54 9.53 -5.55
C ASN A 313 -20.42 9.76 -4.53
N ILE A 314 -19.25 10.04 -5.03
CA ILE A 314 -18.08 10.42 -4.21
C ILE A 314 -18.32 11.83 -3.65
N PRO A 315 -18.09 12.09 -2.35
CA PRO A 315 -18.14 13.42 -1.76
C PRO A 315 -17.19 14.38 -2.49
N ARG A 316 -17.63 15.63 -2.68
CA ARG A 316 -16.79 16.68 -3.28
C ARG A 316 -16.03 17.42 -2.18
N GLU A 317 -15.10 16.72 -1.58
CA GLU A 317 -14.21 17.22 -0.54
C GLU A 317 -12.81 16.58 -0.72
N PRO A 318 -11.77 17.18 -0.16
CA PRO A 318 -10.43 16.56 -0.20
C PRO A 318 -10.49 15.11 0.31
N ALA A 319 -9.77 14.22 -0.37
CA ALA A 319 -9.79 12.77 -0.10
C ALA A 319 -11.20 12.14 -0.11
N GLY A 320 -12.17 12.72 -0.82
CA GLY A 320 -13.55 12.21 -0.95
C GLY A 320 -13.64 10.72 -1.29
N PRO A 321 -12.76 10.16 -2.15
CA PRO A 321 -12.72 8.72 -2.43
C PRO A 321 -12.55 7.85 -1.18
N ALA A 322 -11.87 8.32 -0.14
CA ALA A 322 -11.72 7.57 1.12
C ALA A 322 -13.05 7.28 1.84
N ALA A 323 -14.13 7.98 1.49
CA ALA A 323 -15.47 7.70 2.02
C ALA A 323 -16.04 6.34 1.53
N GLU A 324 -15.46 5.70 0.51
CA GLU A 324 -15.81 4.36 0.05
C GLU A 324 -15.13 3.26 0.87
N HIS A 325 -14.13 3.63 1.71
CA HIS A 325 -13.33 2.70 2.49
C HIS A 325 -14.08 2.18 3.72
N ARG A 326 -13.77 0.95 4.13
CA ARG A 326 -14.26 0.34 5.36
C ARG A 326 -13.17 0.30 6.42
N GLN A 327 -13.58 0.37 7.70
CA GLN A 327 -12.69 0.42 8.85
C GLN A 327 -11.90 -0.87 9.13
N PHE A 328 -12.16 -1.96 8.40
CA PHE A 328 -11.48 -3.23 8.58
C PHE A 328 -10.98 -3.76 7.25
N GLY A 329 -9.69 -3.96 7.20
CA GLY A 329 -9.03 -4.71 6.15
C GLY A 329 -8.87 -6.19 6.51
N ILE A 330 -8.13 -6.91 5.69
CA ILE A 330 -7.80 -8.32 5.90
C ILE A 330 -6.47 -8.47 6.63
N PHE A 331 -6.34 -9.53 7.41
CA PHE A 331 -5.08 -10.02 7.95
C PHE A 331 -5.04 -11.53 7.83
N ALA A 332 -3.93 -12.07 7.35
CA ALA A 332 -3.63 -13.50 7.39
C ALA A 332 -2.12 -13.71 7.52
N ALA A 333 -1.71 -14.76 8.22
CA ALA A 333 -0.31 -15.12 8.38
C ALA A 333 -0.12 -16.64 8.46
N ARG A 334 0.95 -17.12 7.82
CA ARG A 334 1.39 -18.53 7.92
C ARG A 334 2.91 -18.62 8.06
N GLY A 335 3.40 -19.75 8.52
CA GLY A 335 4.83 -20.05 8.55
C GLY A 335 5.26 -20.76 9.82
N PRO A 336 6.57 -20.99 10.01
CA PRO A 336 7.09 -21.69 11.16
C PRO A 336 6.70 -21.03 12.48
N GLY A 337 6.02 -21.79 13.37
CA GLY A 337 5.58 -21.31 14.68
C GLY A 337 4.31 -20.47 14.67
N ILE A 338 3.67 -20.27 13.53
CA ILE A 338 2.34 -19.66 13.40
C ILE A 338 1.27 -20.74 13.58
N ARG A 339 0.14 -20.42 14.24
CA ARG A 339 -1.03 -21.28 14.36
C ARG A 339 -1.60 -21.61 12.98
N GLN A 340 -2.37 -22.68 12.89
CA GLN A 340 -3.00 -23.15 11.64
C GLN A 340 -4.50 -23.25 11.83
N ASP A 341 -5.25 -22.90 10.79
CA ASP A 341 -6.72 -22.94 10.74
C ASP A 341 -7.39 -22.23 11.92
N GLU A 342 -6.85 -21.06 12.28
CA GLU A 342 -7.30 -20.31 13.46
C GLU A 342 -7.69 -18.88 13.09
N ARG A 343 -8.63 -18.32 13.85
CA ARG A 343 -9.00 -16.89 13.75
C ARG A 343 -8.35 -16.09 14.87
N ILE A 344 -7.86 -14.90 14.50
CA ILE A 344 -7.35 -13.93 15.45
C ILE A 344 -8.23 -12.68 15.48
N TYR A 345 -8.18 -11.97 16.59
CA TYR A 345 -9.01 -10.78 16.84
C TYR A 345 -8.19 -9.64 17.41
N GLY A 346 -8.66 -8.40 17.18
CA GLY A 346 -8.07 -7.18 17.78
C GLY A 346 -6.72 -6.78 17.21
N ALA A 347 -6.41 -7.19 15.96
CA ALA A 347 -5.27 -6.68 15.22
C ALA A 347 -5.54 -5.26 14.70
N SER A 348 -4.53 -4.41 14.74
CA SER A 348 -4.50 -3.07 14.15
C SER A 348 -3.28 -2.89 13.26
N LEU A 349 -3.34 -1.97 12.32
CA LEU A 349 -2.25 -1.69 11.37
C LEU A 349 -0.91 -1.41 12.06
N ILE A 350 -0.93 -0.68 13.17
CA ILE A 350 0.26 -0.35 13.96
C ILE A 350 0.92 -1.55 14.65
N ASP A 351 0.23 -2.70 14.70
CA ASP A 351 0.76 -3.92 15.31
C ASP A 351 1.75 -4.67 14.40
N ILE A 352 1.76 -4.36 13.09
CA ILE A 352 2.58 -5.08 12.10
C ILE A 352 4.07 -4.86 12.35
N CYS A 353 4.54 -3.61 12.45
CA CYS A 353 5.96 -3.34 12.69
C CYS A 353 6.48 -3.98 13.99
N PRO A 354 5.82 -3.83 15.17
CA PRO A 354 6.21 -4.54 16.39
C PRO A 354 6.25 -6.07 16.22
N THR A 355 5.30 -6.64 15.47
CA THR A 355 5.25 -8.09 15.21
C THR A 355 6.42 -8.53 14.33
N LEU A 356 6.76 -7.75 13.29
CA LEU A 356 7.93 -8.01 12.44
C LEU A 356 9.22 -7.95 13.25
N LEU A 357 9.42 -6.92 14.08
CA LEU A 357 10.60 -6.82 14.96
C LEU A 357 10.73 -8.04 15.87
N HIS A 358 9.61 -8.46 16.48
CA HIS A 358 9.61 -9.65 17.33
C HIS A 358 9.94 -10.93 16.55
N LEU A 359 9.44 -11.10 15.32
CA LEU A 359 9.80 -12.23 14.44
C LEU A 359 11.31 -12.31 14.17
N PHE A 360 11.99 -11.16 14.10
CA PHE A 360 13.44 -11.08 13.94
C PHE A 360 14.22 -11.15 15.26
N GLY A 361 13.54 -11.30 16.41
CA GLY A 361 14.16 -11.32 17.73
C GLY A 361 14.67 -9.96 18.19
N LEU A 362 14.18 -8.88 17.59
CA LEU A 362 14.52 -7.51 17.94
C LEU A 362 13.54 -6.93 18.96
N PRO A 363 14.00 -6.03 19.85
CA PRO A 363 13.13 -5.38 20.82
C PRO A 363 12.16 -4.41 20.13
N VAL A 364 10.97 -4.26 20.71
CA VAL A 364 9.95 -3.30 20.28
C VAL A 364 10.24 -1.94 20.93
N GLY A 365 10.13 -0.85 20.17
CA GLY A 365 10.22 0.51 20.70
C GLY A 365 9.03 0.81 21.63
N GLU A 366 9.30 1.38 22.81
CA GLU A 366 8.25 1.86 23.74
C GLU A 366 7.46 3.03 23.17
N ASP A 367 8.06 3.75 22.23
CA ASP A 367 7.45 4.85 21.48
C ASP A 367 6.58 4.41 20.30
N MET A 368 6.55 3.11 19.97
CA MET A 368 5.57 2.53 19.05
C MET A 368 4.19 2.46 19.70
N ASP A 369 3.14 2.72 18.92
CA ASP A 369 1.75 2.71 19.41
C ASP A 369 1.12 1.31 19.31
N GLY A 370 1.72 0.43 18.53
CA GLY A 370 1.28 -0.94 18.32
C GLY A 370 1.83 -1.93 19.34
N LYS A 371 1.29 -3.13 19.29
CA LYS A 371 1.71 -4.30 20.09
C LYS A 371 2.11 -5.46 19.19
N VAL A 372 2.84 -6.43 19.74
CA VAL A 372 3.08 -7.70 19.05
C VAL A 372 1.77 -8.51 19.01
N LEU A 373 1.42 -9.03 17.84
CA LEU A 373 0.27 -9.92 17.65
C LEU A 373 0.59 -11.32 18.20
N ILE A 374 0.55 -11.46 19.53
CA ILE A 374 0.96 -12.70 20.21
C ILE A 374 0.05 -13.89 19.88
N ASP A 375 -1.20 -13.64 19.54
CA ASP A 375 -2.20 -14.68 19.24
C ASP A 375 -1.96 -15.41 17.93
N ILE A 376 -1.04 -14.93 17.09
CA ILE A 376 -0.67 -15.64 15.85
C ILE A 376 0.23 -16.86 16.12
N TYR A 377 0.91 -16.92 17.28
CA TYR A 377 1.93 -17.93 17.55
C TYR A 377 1.34 -19.20 18.16
N GLN A 378 1.86 -20.36 17.77
CA GLN A 378 1.57 -21.64 18.42
C GLN A 378 1.97 -21.63 19.91
N ASN A 379 3.10 -21.01 20.21
CA ASN A 379 3.61 -20.78 21.55
C ASN A 379 3.74 -19.27 21.78
N PRO A 380 2.69 -18.62 22.29
CA PRO A 380 2.72 -17.17 22.51
C PRO A 380 3.88 -16.77 23.43
N PRO A 381 4.63 -15.70 23.10
CA PRO A 381 5.70 -15.21 23.96
C PRO A 381 5.13 -14.67 25.28
N THR A 382 5.80 -14.99 26.38
CA THR A 382 5.44 -14.49 27.72
C THR A 382 6.02 -13.11 28.02
N GLU A 383 7.11 -12.76 27.34
CA GLU A 383 7.78 -11.46 27.46
C GLU A 383 8.14 -10.91 26.10
N ILE A 384 7.98 -9.61 25.94
CA ILE A 384 8.38 -8.86 24.73
C ILE A 384 9.52 -7.93 25.13
N ALA A 385 10.70 -8.13 24.54
CA ALA A 385 11.83 -7.25 24.73
C ALA A 385 11.51 -5.84 24.22
N ARG A 386 11.92 -4.80 24.98
CA ARG A 386 11.64 -3.41 24.65
C ARG A 386 12.87 -2.54 24.75
N ILE A 387 12.89 -1.47 23.97
CA ILE A 387 13.84 -0.34 24.07
C ILE A 387 13.06 0.97 24.03
N PRO A 388 13.61 2.08 24.53
CA PRO A 388 12.89 3.35 24.51
C PRO A 388 12.48 3.80 23.13
N SER A 389 13.38 3.76 22.13
CA SER A 389 13.06 4.12 20.73
C SER A 389 14.16 3.63 19.79
N TRP A 390 13.77 3.09 18.65
CA TRP A 390 14.71 2.78 17.56
C TRP A 390 15.26 4.04 16.88
N ASP A 391 14.53 5.17 16.92
CA ASP A 391 14.99 6.43 16.34
C ASP A 391 16.23 6.97 17.09
N ALA A 392 16.37 6.66 18.37
CA ALA A 392 17.50 7.04 19.19
C ALA A 392 18.71 6.10 19.06
N VAL A 393 18.56 4.91 18.44
CA VAL A 393 19.66 3.97 18.23
C VAL A 393 20.54 4.46 17.07
N PRO A 394 21.83 4.75 17.28
CA PRO A 394 22.71 5.21 16.21
C PRO A 394 23.07 4.05 15.27
N GLY A 395 23.35 4.37 14.00
CA GLY A 395 23.79 3.39 13.00
C GLY A 395 23.39 3.82 11.58
N ASP A 396 23.81 3.02 10.60
CA ASP A 396 23.46 3.22 9.22
C ASP A 396 22.05 2.62 8.96
N HIS A 397 21.05 3.48 9.03
CA HIS A 397 19.64 3.11 8.85
C HIS A 397 19.13 3.30 7.42
N GLY A 398 19.90 3.93 6.53
CA GLY A 398 19.56 4.12 5.12
C GLY A 398 18.47 5.16 4.82
N MET A 399 17.95 5.90 5.80
CA MET A 399 17.05 7.02 5.52
C MET A 399 17.80 8.14 4.79
N HIS A 400 17.08 8.88 3.96
CA HIS A 400 17.66 10.07 3.32
C HIS A 400 18.08 11.14 4.33
N PRO A 401 19.12 11.93 4.01
CA PRO A 401 19.49 13.08 4.83
C PRO A 401 18.35 14.13 4.80
N PRO A 402 18.21 14.94 5.87
CA PRO A 402 17.08 15.88 6.04
C PRO A 402 17.01 16.98 4.96
N ASP A 403 18.09 17.25 4.25
CA ASP A 403 18.21 18.26 3.19
C ASP A 403 17.90 17.71 1.79
N LYS A 404 17.60 16.41 1.68
CA LYS A 404 17.24 15.80 0.39
C LYS A 404 15.93 16.38 -0.13
N GLN A 405 15.91 16.72 -1.43
CA GLN A 405 14.76 17.25 -2.13
C GLN A 405 14.48 16.45 -3.40
N ILE A 406 13.22 16.41 -3.82
CA ILE A 406 12.83 15.95 -5.15
C ILE A 406 12.86 17.12 -6.14
N SER A 407 12.98 16.82 -7.43
CA SER A 407 12.97 17.88 -8.46
C SER A 407 11.57 18.53 -8.56
N ALA A 408 11.53 19.81 -8.92
CA ALA A 408 10.27 20.52 -9.13
C ALA A 408 9.41 19.89 -10.25
N ALA A 409 10.06 19.30 -11.27
CA ALA A 409 9.35 18.60 -12.35
C ALA A 409 8.70 17.30 -11.87
N ASP A 410 9.40 16.51 -11.06
CA ASP A 410 8.86 15.28 -10.48
C ASP A 410 7.75 15.58 -9.48
N SER A 411 7.93 16.62 -8.66
CA SER A 411 6.91 17.10 -7.72
C SER A 411 5.62 17.47 -8.46
N LYS A 412 5.72 18.25 -9.55
CA LYS A 412 4.56 18.63 -10.36
C LYS A 412 3.87 17.41 -10.98
N ALA A 413 4.62 16.50 -11.59
CA ALA A 413 4.06 15.32 -12.24
C ALA A 413 3.31 14.42 -11.23
N ALA A 414 3.83 14.28 -10.01
CA ALA A 414 3.18 13.51 -8.96
C ALA A 414 1.90 14.21 -8.44
N LEU A 415 1.90 15.54 -8.28
CA LEU A 415 0.69 16.29 -7.94
C LEU A 415 -0.39 16.17 -9.02
N ASP A 416 -0.03 16.33 -10.29
CA ASP A 416 -0.97 16.19 -11.42
C ASP A 416 -1.61 14.77 -11.42
N GLN A 417 -0.86 13.74 -11.03
CA GLN A 417 -1.39 12.39 -10.90
C GLN A 417 -2.38 12.24 -9.73
N LEU A 418 -2.06 12.81 -8.56
CA LEU A 418 -2.96 12.78 -7.40
C LEU A 418 -4.29 13.50 -7.71
N VAL A 419 -4.24 14.60 -8.46
CA VAL A 419 -5.44 15.30 -8.96
C VAL A 419 -6.23 14.40 -9.92
N ALA A 420 -5.57 13.74 -10.87
CA ALA A 420 -6.22 12.87 -11.84
C ALA A 420 -6.91 11.67 -11.20
N LEU A 421 -6.37 11.17 -10.07
CA LEU A 421 -6.95 10.09 -9.26
C LEU A 421 -8.05 10.59 -8.29
N GLY A 422 -8.21 11.91 -8.13
CA GLY A 422 -9.19 12.51 -7.22
C GLY A 422 -8.78 12.49 -5.74
N TYR A 423 -7.52 12.19 -5.43
CA TYR A 423 -7.02 12.22 -4.05
C TYR A 423 -6.82 13.62 -3.50
N ILE A 424 -6.51 14.58 -4.38
CA ILE A 424 -6.45 16.01 -4.04
C ILE A 424 -7.21 16.83 -5.09
N ASP A 425 -7.72 17.99 -4.68
CA ASP A 425 -8.27 18.97 -5.60
C ASP A 425 -7.15 19.61 -6.45
N GLN A 426 -7.53 20.16 -7.62
CA GLN A 426 -6.61 20.98 -8.41
C GLN A 426 -6.10 22.14 -7.55
N PRO A 427 -4.78 22.26 -7.31
CA PRO A 427 -4.24 23.35 -6.52
C PRO A 427 -4.65 24.72 -7.06
N ASP A 428 -4.98 25.65 -6.17
CA ASP A 428 -5.32 27.02 -6.56
C ASP A 428 -4.12 27.68 -7.26
N ALA A 429 -4.40 28.51 -8.25
CA ALA A 429 -3.35 29.27 -8.95
C ALA A 429 -2.64 30.27 -8.03
N ASP A 430 -3.31 30.77 -6.99
CA ASP A 430 -2.70 31.53 -5.90
C ASP A 430 -2.01 30.58 -4.93
N GLN A 431 -0.69 30.64 -4.92
CA GLN A 431 0.16 29.80 -4.07
C GLN A 431 -0.18 29.91 -2.58
N SER A 432 -0.45 31.12 -2.08
CA SER A 432 -0.78 31.34 -0.67
C SER A 432 -2.08 30.64 -0.29
N LYS A 433 -3.06 30.68 -1.20
CA LYS A 433 -4.35 30.02 -1.00
C LYS A 433 -4.21 28.50 -1.10
N ALA A 434 -3.45 27.98 -2.05
CA ALA A 434 -3.16 26.54 -2.17
C ALA A 434 -2.49 26.00 -0.91
N ILE A 435 -1.48 26.69 -0.37
CA ILE A 435 -0.83 26.35 0.90
C ILE A 435 -1.84 26.38 2.05
N GLY A 436 -2.66 27.44 2.15
CA GLY A 436 -3.66 27.56 3.21
C GLY A 436 -4.66 26.40 3.20
N GLN A 437 -5.13 25.98 2.04
CA GLN A 437 -6.02 24.83 1.89
C GLN A 437 -5.33 23.53 2.31
N THR A 438 -4.10 23.28 1.83
CA THR A 438 -3.33 22.08 2.20
C THR A 438 -3.04 22.03 3.70
N VAL A 439 -2.63 23.14 4.33
CA VAL A 439 -2.39 23.19 5.78
C VAL A 439 -3.68 22.90 6.56
N ARG A 440 -4.82 23.46 6.12
CA ARG A 440 -6.11 23.20 6.75
C ARG A 440 -6.49 21.72 6.70
N GLU A 441 -6.28 21.08 5.56
CA GLU A 441 -6.50 19.63 5.40
C GLU A 441 -5.58 18.81 6.29
N LEU A 442 -4.28 19.10 6.31
CA LEU A 442 -3.32 18.41 7.16
C LEU A 442 -3.61 18.59 8.66
N ASP A 443 -4.05 19.79 9.08
CA ASP A 443 -4.48 20.05 10.45
C ASP A 443 -5.73 19.22 10.81
N TYR A 444 -6.69 19.11 9.90
CA TYR A 444 -7.87 18.26 10.10
C TYR A 444 -7.49 16.77 10.21
N ASN A 445 -6.64 16.29 9.33
CA ASN A 445 -6.14 14.91 9.35
C ASN A 445 -5.33 14.63 10.63
N LEU A 446 -4.55 15.60 11.09
CA LEU A 446 -3.84 15.50 12.37
C LEU A 446 -4.81 15.41 13.57
N ALA A 447 -5.87 16.20 13.55
CA ALA A 447 -6.90 16.13 14.59
C ALA A 447 -7.59 14.76 14.60
N GLN A 448 -7.92 14.19 13.43
CA GLN A 448 -8.46 12.83 13.31
C GLN A 448 -7.49 11.79 13.89
N ALA A 449 -6.18 11.90 13.59
CA ALA A 449 -5.16 11.00 14.11
C ALA A 449 -5.05 11.08 15.65
N TRP A 450 -5.16 12.29 16.23
CA TRP A 450 -5.19 12.47 17.68
C TRP A 450 -6.44 11.87 18.33
N ILE A 451 -7.63 12.04 17.71
CA ILE A 451 -8.88 11.43 18.18
C ILE A 451 -8.75 9.89 18.17
N ASP A 452 -8.25 9.33 17.06
CA ASP A 452 -8.05 7.89 16.91
C ASP A 452 -7.02 7.33 17.92
N GLY A 453 -6.04 8.15 18.32
CA GLY A 453 -5.08 7.84 19.39
C GLY A 453 -5.62 8.03 20.80
N GLY A 454 -6.82 8.59 21.00
CA GLY A 454 -7.38 8.89 22.31
C GLY A 454 -6.90 10.20 22.93
N TYR A 455 -6.19 11.03 22.19
CA TYR A 455 -5.64 12.32 22.64
C TYR A 455 -6.59 13.45 22.28
N TYR A 456 -7.74 13.49 22.95
CA TYR A 456 -8.84 14.42 22.59
C TYR A 456 -8.51 15.89 22.87
N ALA A 457 -7.69 16.20 23.86
CA ALA A 457 -7.29 17.57 24.18
C ALA A 457 -6.48 18.21 23.04
N GLU A 458 -5.56 17.46 22.47
CA GLU A 458 -4.74 17.84 21.32
C GLU A 458 -5.61 18.07 20.09
N ALA A 459 -6.59 17.19 19.84
CA ALA A 459 -7.52 17.32 18.73
C ALA A 459 -8.41 18.54 18.86
N VAL A 460 -8.96 18.81 20.05
CA VAL A 460 -9.84 19.97 20.31
C VAL A 460 -9.13 21.27 20.00
N ALA A 461 -7.87 21.44 20.43
CA ALA A 461 -7.10 22.66 20.16
C ALA A 461 -6.94 22.96 18.66
N ILE A 462 -6.79 21.90 17.84
CA ILE A 462 -6.70 22.03 16.38
C ILE A 462 -8.07 22.37 15.79
N LEU A 463 -9.12 21.64 16.17
CA LEU A 463 -10.46 21.79 15.62
C LEU A 463 -11.06 23.17 15.96
N GLU A 464 -10.82 23.71 17.17
CA GLU A 464 -11.23 25.06 17.55
C GLU A 464 -10.58 26.12 16.64
N ARG A 465 -9.27 25.97 16.34
CA ARG A 465 -8.59 26.86 15.39
C ARG A 465 -9.19 26.77 14.00
N LEU A 466 -9.44 25.55 13.49
CA LEU A 466 -10.04 25.32 12.18
C LEU A 466 -11.46 25.86 12.05
N TYR A 467 -12.23 25.86 13.15
CA TYR A 467 -13.59 26.41 13.16
C TYR A 467 -13.64 27.93 13.11
N GLN A 468 -12.58 28.62 13.56
CA GLN A 468 -12.49 30.09 13.58
C GLN A 468 -12.00 30.68 12.26
N THR A 469 -11.42 29.87 11.35
CA THR A 469 -10.92 30.24 10.03
C THR A 469 -11.85 29.79 8.91
#